data_f746884a958503158f5973c11c026b70
#
_entry.id   f746884a958503158f5973c11c026b70
#
_cell.length_a   1.000
_cell.length_b   1.000
_cell.length_c   1.000
_cell.angle_alpha   90.00
_cell.angle_beta   90.00
_cell.angle_gamma   90.00
#
_symmetry.space_group_name_H-M   'P 1'
#
loop_
_entity.id
_entity.type
_entity.pdbx_description
1 polymer ?
#
loop_
_entity_poly.entity_id
_entity_poly.type
_entity_poly.pdbx_seq_one_letter_code
_entity_poly.pdbx_strand_id
1 'polypeptide(L)'
;MGVMLTGRPTPGIGFAVFLLSIVMVVAVGAVFAMDTPPEDTSEYDGGTLRSYPSEPAERWSLDLSDMRTYGSGATPLVVGTHHDTWLISYPSGDGTTYLAVNRGDGQRLWAQPIDAGLGSCAINGRGQVGCAVRLADRPDGFYIADLDSGELGSLSALDNTQAVTGYGPDFLRVNSSGYQVSRNSPDGTEIWARTFAGAATVEVNGTIAIVRASDGTQHLIDPDTGDDLFGCACDLVVYPTGIAAQFSERGAQRVEFLRPDGTRTSDNAKQQLVPGPSTLPITTGAGSEQIFQTQGTYAAFDPQQKTRLWQVTDPELSKVGARPCGSTVSFARKDGTRSVLDIVSADKLGELPRSDAMDPSANIDILGCIGQGGNIIVFGANSQLTAYDFTSGAVAWQRSVVGGRPTVVDGYIVLKEGTTLSLLAPS
;
A
#
# COMPACT_ATOMS: atom_id res chain seq x y z
N MET A 1 -87.12 -24.97 0.17
CA MET A 1 -86.99 -23.60 -0.34
C MET A 1 -85.74 -23.00 0.43
N GLY A 2 -84.56 -23.18 -0.11
CA GLY A 2 -83.33 -22.77 0.51
C GLY A 2 -82.59 -21.84 -0.43
N VAL A 3 -82.32 -20.62 0.02
CA VAL A 3 -81.58 -19.59 -0.74
C VAL A 3 -80.08 -19.72 -0.41
N MET A 4 -79.28 -20.09 -1.37
CA MET A 4 -77.82 -20.02 -1.33
C MET A 4 -77.37 -18.56 -1.54
N LEU A 5 -76.76 -18.00 -0.58
CA LEU A 5 -76.00 -16.76 -0.69
C LEU A 5 -74.54 -17.10 -0.98
N THR A 6 -74.11 -16.88 -2.22
CA THR A 6 -72.72 -16.92 -2.65
C THR A 6 -71.98 -15.62 -2.25
N GLY A 7 -71.18 -15.65 -1.19
CA GLY A 7 -70.27 -14.56 -0.86
C GLY A 7 -69.00 -14.66 -1.70
N ARG A 8 -68.76 -13.66 -2.54
CA ARG A 8 -67.47 -13.49 -3.24
C ARG A 8 -66.42 -12.98 -2.22
N PRO A 9 -65.24 -13.57 -2.18
CA PRO A 9 -64.15 -12.99 -1.38
C PRO A 9 -63.58 -11.78 -2.12
N THR A 10 -63.50 -10.65 -1.42
CA THR A 10 -62.79 -9.46 -1.87
C THR A 10 -61.29 -9.66 -1.67
N PRO A 11 -60.47 -9.73 -2.72
CA PRO A 11 -59.02 -9.79 -2.55
C PRO A 11 -58.48 -8.35 -2.53
N GLY A 12 -58.29 -7.78 -1.35
CA GLY A 12 -57.82 -6.40 -1.34
C GLY A 12 -56.78 -6.09 -0.27
N ILE A 13 -56.95 -6.62 0.91
CA ILE A 13 -56.11 -6.18 2.05
C ILE A 13 -54.83 -7.03 2.19
N GLY A 14 -54.91 -8.35 1.96
CA GLY A 14 -53.72 -9.21 2.06
C GLY A 14 -52.67 -8.95 0.97
N PHE A 15 -53.10 -8.61 -0.24
CA PHE A 15 -52.20 -8.33 -1.35
C PHE A 15 -51.50 -6.96 -1.18
N ALA A 16 -52.21 -5.95 -0.66
CA ALA A 16 -51.65 -4.65 -0.34
C ALA A 16 -50.61 -4.71 0.79
N VAL A 17 -50.88 -5.52 1.84
CA VAL A 17 -49.91 -5.71 2.96
C VAL A 17 -48.67 -6.47 2.49
N PHE A 18 -48.84 -7.47 1.59
CA PHE A 18 -47.73 -8.24 1.03
C PHE A 18 -46.85 -7.38 0.12
N LEU A 19 -47.44 -6.52 -0.75
CA LEU A 19 -46.69 -5.57 -1.56
C LEU A 19 -45.99 -4.50 -0.72
N LEU A 20 -46.61 -3.98 0.34
CA LEU A 20 -45.99 -3.03 1.24
C LEU A 20 -44.80 -3.67 2.00
N SER A 21 -44.89 -4.94 2.41
CA SER A 21 -43.82 -5.67 3.03
C SER A 21 -42.62 -5.89 2.11
N ILE A 22 -42.89 -6.22 0.81
CA ILE A 22 -41.81 -6.38 -0.18
C ILE A 22 -41.17 -5.05 -0.49
N VAL A 23 -41.89 -3.95 -0.60
CA VAL A 23 -41.30 -2.61 -0.80
C VAL A 23 -40.50 -2.16 0.40
N MET A 24 -40.94 -2.44 1.63
CA MET A 24 -40.13 -2.16 2.84
C MET A 24 -38.84 -3.01 2.91
N VAL A 25 -38.92 -4.30 2.59
CA VAL A 25 -37.74 -5.17 2.58
C VAL A 25 -36.74 -4.75 1.51
N VAL A 26 -37.22 -4.36 0.34
CA VAL A 26 -36.35 -3.86 -0.76
C VAL A 26 -35.78 -2.48 -0.40
N ALA A 27 -36.56 -1.59 0.22
CA ALA A 27 -36.08 -0.28 0.63
C ALA A 27 -35.05 -0.37 1.78
N VAL A 28 -35.30 -1.24 2.77
CA VAL A 28 -34.33 -1.49 3.85
C VAL A 28 -33.11 -2.22 3.32
N GLY A 29 -33.25 -3.18 2.40
CA GLY A 29 -32.13 -3.84 1.75
C GLY A 29 -31.30 -2.89 0.87
N ALA A 30 -31.94 -1.93 0.20
CA ALA A 30 -31.24 -0.92 -0.61
C ALA A 30 -30.51 0.12 0.27
N VAL A 31 -31.05 0.48 1.44
CA VAL A 31 -30.38 1.38 2.38
C VAL A 31 -29.17 0.68 3.03
N PHE A 32 -29.29 -0.61 3.37
CA PHE A 32 -28.15 -1.39 3.88
C PHE A 32 -27.11 -1.72 2.79
N ALA A 33 -27.47 -1.74 1.51
CA ALA A 33 -26.52 -1.92 0.41
C ALA A 33 -25.82 -0.62 -0.02
N MET A 34 -26.32 0.55 0.42
CA MET A 34 -25.72 1.85 0.12
C MET A 34 -24.74 2.34 1.21
N ASP A 35 -24.72 1.70 2.38
CA ASP A 35 -23.90 2.09 3.53
C ASP A 35 -22.85 1.04 3.95
N THR A 36 -22.45 0.14 3.07
CA THR A 36 -21.14 -0.47 3.22
C THR A 36 -20.13 0.52 2.66
N PRO A 37 -19.35 1.21 3.53
CA PRO A 37 -18.16 1.91 3.05
C PRO A 37 -17.36 0.86 2.27
N PRO A 38 -16.73 1.20 1.14
CA PRO A 38 -15.82 0.28 0.50
C PRO A 38 -14.87 -0.21 1.61
N GLU A 39 -14.75 -1.53 1.76
CA GLU A 39 -13.76 -2.12 2.66
C GLU A 39 -12.45 -1.38 2.44
N ASP A 40 -11.94 -0.82 3.51
CA ASP A 40 -10.71 -0.04 3.50
C ASP A 40 -9.56 -1.02 3.21
N THR A 41 -9.32 -1.26 1.93
CA THR A 41 -8.21 -2.09 1.43
C THR A 41 -6.89 -1.33 1.47
N SER A 42 -6.76 -0.38 2.40
CA SER A 42 -5.84 0.74 2.36
C SER A 42 -4.37 0.44 2.63
N GLU A 43 -3.98 -0.76 3.03
CA GLU A 43 -2.59 -0.99 3.43
C GLU A 43 -1.65 -1.35 2.28
N TYR A 44 -2.16 -1.86 1.15
CA TYR A 44 -1.33 -2.17 -0.01
C TYR A 44 -2.12 -2.01 -1.31
N ASP A 45 -1.85 -0.93 -2.01
CA ASP A 45 -2.53 -0.65 -3.28
C ASP A 45 -1.77 -1.13 -4.53
N GLY A 46 -0.57 -1.70 -4.35
CA GLY A 46 0.23 -2.23 -5.44
C GLY A 46 0.49 -1.23 -6.58
N GLY A 47 0.52 0.06 -6.26
CA GLY A 47 0.57 1.13 -7.24
C GLY A 47 -0.76 1.36 -7.95
N THR A 48 -1.88 0.91 -7.40
CA THR A 48 -3.22 1.28 -7.89
C THR A 48 -3.58 2.67 -7.40
N LEU A 49 -4.22 3.44 -8.29
CA LEU A 49 -4.71 4.78 -7.99
C LEU A 49 -6.23 4.82 -8.13
N ARG A 50 -6.83 5.76 -7.47
CA ARG A 50 -8.16 6.24 -7.89
C ARG A 50 -8.07 6.74 -9.33
N SER A 51 -9.19 6.85 -10.03
CA SER A 51 -9.16 7.33 -11.40
C SER A 51 -8.81 8.83 -11.44
N TYR A 52 -7.76 9.19 -12.19
CA TYR A 52 -7.28 10.56 -12.38
C TYR A 52 -7.37 10.98 -13.86
N PRO A 53 -8.57 11.09 -14.43
CA PRO A 53 -8.75 11.39 -15.87
C PRO A 53 -8.36 12.81 -16.24
N SER A 54 -8.31 13.74 -15.28
CA SER A 54 -7.93 15.15 -15.44
C SER A 54 -6.90 15.54 -14.38
N GLU A 55 -6.29 16.72 -14.54
CA GLU A 55 -5.32 17.23 -13.59
C GLU A 55 -5.92 17.26 -12.17
N PRO A 56 -5.28 16.61 -11.18
CA PRO A 56 -5.81 16.56 -9.82
C PRO A 56 -5.78 17.93 -9.16
N ALA A 57 -6.81 18.22 -8.39
CA ALA A 57 -6.84 19.38 -7.53
C ALA A 57 -6.14 19.08 -6.19
N GLU A 58 -5.43 20.06 -5.64
CA GLU A 58 -5.01 20.01 -4.24
C GLU A 58 -6.27 20.13 -3.37
N ARG A 59 -6.60 19.05 -2.67
CA ARG A 59 -7.76 19.02 -1.78
C ARG A 59 -7.48 19.74 -0.47
N TRP A 60 -6.30 19.50 0.07
CA TRP A 60 -5.77 20.20 1.23
C TRP A 60 -4.24 20.13 1.25
N SER A 61 -3.64 21.04 2.00
CA SER A 61 -2.21 21.11 2.26
C SER A 61 -1.98 21.35 3.74
N LEU A 62 -1.07 20.60 4.33
CA LEU A 62 -0.68 20.70 5.73
C LEU A 62 0.78 21.12 5.81
N ASP A 63 1.03 22.34 6.26
CA ASP A 63 2.37 22.84 6.56
C ASP A 63 2.73 22.52 8.01
N LEU A 64 3.83 21.83 8.20
CA LEU A 64 4.39 21.43 9.49
C LEU A 64 5.61 22.27 9.89
N SER A 65 5.88 23.38 9.19
CA SER A 65 7.05 24.25 9.44
C SER A 65 7.03 24.92 10.83
N ASP A 66 5.84 25.14 11.39
CA ASP A 66 5.65 25.66 12.74
C ASP A 66 5.89 24.62 13.85
N MET A 67 6.00 23.35 13.49
CA MET A 67 6.19 22.23 14.40
C MET A 67 7.66 21.82 14.56
N ARG A 68 8.55 22.78 14.76
CA ARG A 68 9.99 22.58 15.09
C ARG A 68 10.62 21.40 14.38
N THR A 69 10.66 21.43 13.05
CA THR A 69 11.42 20.46 12.28
C THR A 69 12.90 20.85 12.28
N TYR A 70 13.74 20.05 12.93
CA TYR A 70 15.20 20.19 12.85
C TYR A 70 15.77 19.01 12.05
N GLY A 71 16.41 19.31 10.94
CA GLY A 71 17.12 18.32 10.14
C GLY A 71 16.84 18.46 8.66
N SER A 72 17.89 18.56 7.85
CA SER A 72 17.78 18.58 6.40
C SER A 72 17.45 17.19 5.88
N GLY A 73 16.28 17.01 5.30
CA GLY A 73 15.96 15.83 4.49
C GLY A 73 14.88 14.88 5.00
N ALA A 74 14.42 15.01 6.24
CA ALA A 74 13.28 14.23 6.70
C ALA A 74 11.97 14.94 6.34
N THR A 75 11.09 14.25 5.65
CA THR A 75 9.80 14.78 5.17
C THR A 75 8.66 14.11 5.92
N PRO A 76 7.48 14.77 6.07
CA PRO A 76 6.33 14.13 6.66
C PRO A 76 5.88 12.89 5.86
N LEU A 77 5.37 11.89 6.57
CA LEU A 77 4.90 10.63 6.02
C LEU A 77 3.54 10.28 6.59
N VAL A 78 2.61 9.79 5.78
CA VAL A 78 1.46 9.04 6.29
C VAL A 78 1.97 7.65 6.65
N VAL A 79 1.81 7.26 7.92
CA VAL A 79 2.34 6.01 8.48
C VAL A 79 1.25 5.03 8.92
N GLY A 80 0.01 5.45 8.84
CA GLY A 80 -1.15 4.61 9.11
C GLY A 80 -2.43 5.32 8.72
N THR A 81 -3.44 4.53 8.39
CA THR A 81 -4.76 5.02 8.00
C THR A 81 -5.83 4.22 8.74
N HIS A 82 -6.91 4.87 9.11
CA HIS A 82 -8.08 4.22 9.66
C HIS A 82 -9.33 5.04 9.32
N HIS A 83 -10.22 4.50 8.48
CA HIS A 83 -11.36 5.24 7.93
C HIS A 83 -10.94 6.58 7.29
N ASP A 84 -11.44 7.69 7.82
CA ASP A 84 -11.10 9.03 7.35
C ASP A 84 -9.96 9.70 8.14
N THR A 85 -9.25 8.94 8.97
CA THR A 85 -8.13 9.45 9.77
C THR A 85 -6.80 8.94 9.23
N TRP A 86 -5.87 9.87 9.00
CA TRP A 86 -4.47 9.58 8.68
C TRP A 86 -3.58 9.93 9.86
N LEU A 87 -2.70 9.00 10.23
CA LEU A 87 -1.61 9.23 11.16
C LEU A 87 -0.37 9.70 10.38
N ILE A 88 0.07 10.90 10.66
CA ILE A 88 1.23 11.51 10.01
C ILE A 88 2.39 11.52 10.98
N SER A 89 3.55 11.02 10.55
CA SER A 89 4.83 11.19 11.22
C SER A 89 5.60 12.34 10.58
N TYR A 90 6.29 13.13 11.39
CA TYR A 90 7.22 14.14 10.91
C TYR A 90 8.40 14.29 11.89
N PRO A 91 9.59 14.66 11.39
CA PRO A 91 10.75 14.83 12.25
C PRO A 91 10.56 16.06 13.14
N SER A 92 10.96 15.93 14.41
CA SER A 92 10.96 17.01 15.39
C SER A 92 12.17 16.88 16.31
N GLY A 93 13.07 17.86 16.30
CA GLY A 93 14.33 17.74 17.03
C GLY A 93 15.15 16.55 16.53
N ASP A 94 15.59 15.71 17.46
CA ASP A 94 16.35 14.49 17.16
C ASP A 94 15.43 13.25 17.00
N GLY A 95 14.11 13.45 17.03
CA GLY A 95 13.12 12.39 17.06
C GLY A 95 12.00 12.54 16.02
N THR A 96 10.94 11.79 16.26
CA THR A 96 9.74 11.75 15.42
C THR A 96 8.52 12.12 16.23
N THR A 97 7.69 12.97 15.66
CA THR A 97 6.42 13.41 16.23
C THR A 97 5.27 12.94 15.35
N TYR A 98 4.13 12.71 15.95
CA TYR A 98 2.96 12.18 15.28
C TYR A 98 1.74 13.06 15.51
N LEU A 99 0.90 13.17 14.48
CA LEU A 99 -0.41 13.81 14.59
C LEU A 99 -1.42 13.06 13.71
N ALA A 100 -2.70 13.12 14.12
CA ALA A 100 -3.79 12.62 13.29
C ALA A 100 -4.46 13.78 12.55
N VAL A 101 -4.84 13.52 11.31
CA VAL A 101 -5.58 14.46 10.46
C VAL A 101 -6.79 13.78 9.84
N ASN A 102 -7.82 14.55 9.56
CA ASN A 102 -8.93 14.09 8.76
C ASN A 102 -8.51 14.04 7.28
N ARG A 103 -8.63 12.89 6.63
CA ARG A 103 -8.29 12.69 5.22
C ARG A 103 -9.11 13.60 4.30
N GLY A 104 -10.34 13.90 4.67
CA GLY A 104 -11.27 14.67 3.83
C GLY A 104 -10.87 16.12 3.63
N ASP A 105 -10.34 16.78 4.67
CA ASP A 105 -10.07 18.21 4.68
C ASP A 105 -8.70 18.61 5.25
N GLY A 106 -7.90 17.63 5.70
CA GLY A 106 -6.58 17.86 6.29
C GLY A 106 -6.60 18.53 7.66
N GLN A 107 -7.77 18.66 8.30
CA GLN A 107 -7.84 19.24 9.63
C GLN A 107 -7.14 18.35 10.65
N ARG A 108 -6.35 18.97 11.52
CA ARG A 108 -5.72 18.29 12.65
C ARG A 108 -6.78 17.84 13.64
N LEU A 109 -6.82 16.56 13.94
CA LEU A 109 -7.74 15.99 14.93
C LEU A 109 -7.22 16.22 16.35
N TRP A 110 -5.90 16.21 16.53
CA TRP A 110 -5.27 16.36 17.83
C TRP A 110 -4.85 17.80 18.11
N ALA A 111 -5.22 18.29 19.31
CA ALA A 111 -4.80 19.61 19.77
C ALA A 111 -3.27 19.67 20.04
N GLN A 112 -2.69 18.56 20.48
CA GLN A 112 -1.25 18.42 20.72
C GLN A 112 -0.72 17.18 19.99
N PRO A 113 0.36 17.31 19.22
CA PRO A 113 1.03 16.17 18.63
C PRO A 113 1.66 15.27 19.70
N ILE A 114 1.86 14.00 19.36
CA ILE A 114 2.57 13.04 20.23
C ILE A 114 4.05 13.05 19.84
N ASP A 115 4.90 13.49 20.76
CA ASP A 115 6.35 13.31 20.63
C ASP A 115 6.73 11.89 21.06
N ALA A 116 7.17 11.08 20.10
CA ALA A 116 7.64 9.71 20.34
C ALA A 116 9.18 9.66 20.51
N GLY A 117 9.89 10.78 20.32
CA GLY A 117 11.35 10.80 20.36
C GLY A 117 11.94 9.83 19.32
N LEU A 118 12.78 8.90 19.77
CA LEU A 118 13.35 7.85 18.91
C LEU A 118 12.44 6.63 18.73
N GLY A 119 11.23 6.67 19.24
CA GLY A 119 10.23 5.62 19.07
C GLY A 119 9.36 5.78 17.83
N SER A 120 8.24 5.06 17.80
CA SER A 120 7.27 5.14 16.70
C SER A 120 5.84 4.97 17.19
N CYS A 121 4.87 5.50 16.40
CA CYS A 121 3.45 5.25 16.61
C CYS A 121 2.84 4.54 15.38
N ALA A 122 1.81 3.73 15.62
CA ALA A 122 1.06 3.06 14.58
C ALA A 122 -0.42 2.96 14.98
N ILE A 123 -1.32 2.83 14.00
CA ILE A 123 -2.75 2.57 14.21
C ILE A 123 -2.99 1.07 14.07
N ASN A 124 -3.80 0.49 14.97
CA ASN A 124 -4.28 -0.88 14.83
C ASN A 124 -5.64 -0.92 14.09
N GLY A 125 -6.12 -2.12 13.75
CA GLY A 125 -7.38 -2.30 13.03
C GLY A 125 -8.64 -1.89 13.82
N ARG A 126 -8.53 -1.53 15.11
CA ARG A 126 -9.61 -0.96 15.92
C ARG A 126 -9.56 0.59 15.97
N GLY A 127 -8.66 1.21 15.26
CA GLY A 127 -8.48 2.65 15.32
C GLY A 127 -7.85 3.14 16.62
N GLN A 128 -7.07 2.32 17.31
CA GLN A 128 -6.27 2.77 18.45
C GLN A 128 -4.84 3.06 18.00
N VAL A 129 -4.24 4.10 18.57
CA VAL A 129 -2.85 4.45 18.28
C VAL A 129 -1.96 3.92 19.40
N GLY A 130 -1.06 2.99 19.04
CA GLY A 130 0.00 2.54 19.94
C GLY A 130 1.27 3.33 19.68
N CYS A 131 1.91 3.85 20.72
CA CYS A 131 3.15 4.62 20.63
C CYS A 131 4.24 4.00 21.51
N ALA A 132 5.37 3.67 20.90
CA ALA A 132 6.63 3.54 21.60
C ALA A 132 7.20 4.94 21.81
N VAL A 133 7.34 5.38 23.05
CA VAL A 133 7.97 6.65 23.39
C VAL A 133 9.38 6.38 23.93
N ARG A 134 10.39 7.05 23.35
CA ARG A 134 11.78 6.89 23.74
C ARG A 134 12.56 8.19 23.66
N LEU A 135 13.22 8.55 24.76
CA LEU A 135 14.04 9.77 24.84
C LEU A 135 13.25 11.03 24.43
N ALA A 136 12.00 11.10 24.84
CA ALA A 136 11.11 12.24 24.69
C ALA A 136 10.82 12.90 26.05
N ASP A 137 9.90 13.84 26.10
CA ASP A 137 9.52 14.55 27.34
C ASP A 137 8.73 13.66 28.33
N ARG A 138 8.46 12.39 27.97
CA ARG A 138 7.76 11.41 28.80
C ARG A 138 8.65 10.21 29.10
N PRO A 139 8.36 9.43 30.15
CA PRO A 139 9.09 8.19 30.41
C PRO A 139 9.04 7.23 29.22
N ASP A 140 10.15 6.55 28.96
CA ASP A 140 10.25 5.54 27.92
C ASP A 140 9.21 4.44 28.17
N GLY A 141 8.51 4.00 27.10
CA GLY A 141 7.53 2.95 27.21
C GLY A 141 6.55 2.84 26.08
N PHE A 142 5.57 1.96 26.27
CA PHE A 142 4.47 1.75 25.33
C PHE A 142 3.19 2.40 25.86
N TYR A 143 2.60 3.26 25.08
CA TYR A 143 1.39 4.01 25.40
C TYR A 143 0.32 3.74 24.34
N ILE A 144 -0.93 3.77 24.80
CA ILE A 144 -2.08 3.80 23.89
C ILE A 144 -2.64 5.22 23.90
N ALA A 145 -2.81 5.79 22.71
CA ALA A 145 -3.50 7.07 22.50
C ALA A 145 -4.91 6.83 21.97
N ASP A 146 -5.79 7.70 22.36
CA ASP A 146 -7.10 7.82 21.73
C ASP A 146 -6.96 8.47 20.34
N LEU A 147 -7.56 7.86 19.31
CA LEU A 147 -7.40 8.32 17.93
C LEU A 147 -8.00 9.70 17.69
N ASP A 148 -9.09 10.04 18.38
CA ASP A 148 -9.81 11.31 18.15
C ASP A 148 -9.13 12.49 18.83
N SER A 149 -8.55 12.27 20.04
CA SER A 149 -7.94 13.33 20.85
C SER A 149 -6.42 13.36 20.84
N GLY A 150 -5.77 12.23 20.53
CA GLY A 150 -4.32 12.04 20.69
C GLY A 150 -3.86 12.00 22.15
N GLU A 151 -4.79 11.91 23.09
CA GLU A 151 -4.45 11.86 24.52
C GLU A 151 -3.83 10.49 24.84
N LEU A 152 -2.56 10.54 25.26
CA LEU A 152 -1.85 9.33 25.69
C LEU A 152 -2.39 8.87 27.04
N GLY A 153 -2.82 7.61 27.08
CA GLY A 153 -3.19 6.94 28.30
C GLY A 153 -2.04 6.76 29.29
N SER A 154 -2.28 6.01 30.34
CA SER A 154 -1.24 5.65 31.30
C SER A 154 -0.20 4.74 30.65
N LEU A 155 1.05 4.84 31.10
CA LEU A 155 2.12 3.93 30.72
C LEU A 155 1.69 2.49 30.96
N SER A 156 1.81 1.64 29.95
CA SER A 156 1.67 0.19 30.13
C SER A 156 2.92 -0.37 30.83
N ALA A 157 2.84 -1.59 31.33
CA ALA A 157 3.99 -2.28 31.95
C ALA A 157 5.13 -2.59 30.96
N LEU A 158 5.04 -2.12 29.72
CA LEU A 158 5.95 -2.43 28.60
C LEU A 158 6.88 -1.24 28.33
N ASP A 159 7.70 -0.89 29.32
CA ASP A 159 8.63 0.24 29.31
C ASP A 159 9.81 0.06 28.35
N ASN A 160 10.02 -1.13 27.79
CA ASN A 160 11.13 -1.48 26.91
C ASN A 160 10.79 -1.54 25.42
N THR A 161 9.88 -0.70 24.95
CA THR A 161 9.45 -0.70 23.54
C THR A 161 10.25 0.30 22.70
N GLN A 162 10.77 -0.15 21.54
CA GLN A 162 11.48 0.70 20.58
C GLN A 162 10.62 1.15 19.43
N ALA A 163 9.82 0.23 18.87
CA ALA A 163 8.96 0.47 17.72
C ALA A 163 7.67 -0.34 17.82
N VAL A 164 6.64 0.14 17.15
CA VAL A 164 5.34 -0.51 17.06
C VAL A 164 4.82 -0.50 15.63
N THR A 165 4.04 -1.53 15.30
CA THR A 165 3.28 -1.65 14.05
C THR A 165 1.90 -2.21 14.41
N GLY A 166 0.82 -1.66 13.83
CA GLY A 166 -0.54 -2.17 14.05
C GLY A 166 -0.75 -3.52 13.38
N TYR A 167 -1.48 -4.42 14.04
CA TYR A 167 -1.91 -5.68 13.45
C TYR A 167 -3.26 -6.11 14.01
N GLY A 168 -4.28 -6.17 13.16
CA GLY A 168 -5.63 -6.49 13.62
C GLY A 168 -6.03 -5.62 14.83
N PRO A 169 -6.53 -6.20 15.94
CA PRO A 169 -6.87 -5.43 17.14
C PRO A 169 -5.67 -5.08 18.02
N ASP A 170 -4.47 -5.55 17.70
CA ASP A 170 -3.28 -5.55 18.55
C ASP A 170 -2.12 -4.78 17.94
N PHE A 171 -0.92 -4.92 18.53
CA PHE A 171 0.30 -4.30 18.05
C PHE A 171 1.44 -5.33 18.04
N LEU A 172 2.24 -5.29 16.97
CA LEU A 172 3.55 -5.91 16.95
C LEU A 172 4.56 -4.89 17.47
N ARG A 173 5.33 -5.29 18.50
CA ARG A 173 6.30 -4.43 19.19
C ARG A 173 7.71 -4.96 19.00
N VAL A 174 8.64 -4.05 18.81
CA VAL A 174 10.08 -4.33 18.90
C VAL A 174 10.57 -3.81 20.25
N ASN A 175 11.26 -4.63 21.01
CA ASN A 175 11.81 -4.21 22.31
C ASN A 175 12.99 -3.22 22.18
N SER A 176 13.37 -2.61 23.28
CA SER A 176 14.43 -1.58 23.29
C SER A 176 15.81 -2.07 22.84
N SER A 177 16.09 -3.38 22.95
CA SER A 177 17.31 -3.98 22.42
C SER A 177 17.26 -4.18 20.89
N GLY A 178 16.07 -4.15 20.31
CA GLY A 178 15.84 -4.40 18.89
C GLY A 178 15.75 -5.88 18.51
N TYR A 179 16.07 -6.81 19.40
CA TYR A 179 16.20 -8.23 19.06
C TYR A 179 14.94 -9.05 19.26
N GLN A 180 13.94 -8.53 19.98
CA GLN A 180 12.71 -9.24 20.24
C GLN A 180 11.52 -8.53 19.59
N VAL A 181 10.71 -9.30 18.88
CA VAL A 181 9.40 -8.90 18.40
C VAL A 181 8.35 -9.63 19.23
N SER A 182 7.30 -8.92 19.65
CA SER A 182 6.18 -9.50 20.37
C SER A 182 4.86 -8.94 19.85
N ARG A 183 3.79 -9.75 19.92
CA ARG A 183 2.42 -9.28 19.77
C ARG A 183 1.82 -9.00 21.13
N ASN A 184 1.26 -7.83 21.28
CA ASN A 184 0.66 -7.37 22.52
C ASN A 184 -0.69 -6.75 22.24
N SER A 185 -1.66 -7.08 23.09
CA SER A 185 -2.93 -6.36 23.13
C SER A 185 -2.73 -4.91 23.61
N PRO A 186 -3.71 -4.01 23.37
CA PRO A 186 -3.60 -2.62 23.80
C PRO A 186 -3.42 -2.42 25.30
N ASP A 187 -3.85 -3.36 26.14
CA ASP A 187 -3.64 -3.34 27.59
C ASP A 187 -2.23 -3.79 28.01
N GLY A 188 -1.39 -4.17 27.04
CA GLY A 188 -0.02 -4.61 27.25
C GLY A 188 0.14 -6.11 27.49
N THR A 189 -0.93 -6.91 27.45
CA THR A 189 -0.83 -8.37 27.59
C THR A 189 -0.06 -8.95 26.40
N GLU A 190 1.03 -9.67 26.67
CA GLU A 190 1.81 -10.37 25.65
C GLU A 190 1.08 -11.63 25.19
N ILE A 191 0.87 -11.74 23.87
CA ILE A 191 0.24 -12.90 23.23
C ILE A 191 1.32 -13.89 22.82
N TRP A 192 2.39 -13.39 22.17
CA TRP A 192 3.59 -14.15 21.91
C TRP A 192 4.81 -13.20 21.86
N ALA A 193 6.00 -13.76 22.03
CA ALA A 193 7.27 -13.06 21.84
C ALA A 193 8.30 -13.97 21.18
N ARG A 194 9.14 -13.36 20.34
CA ARG A 194 10.16 -14.05 19.58
C ARG A 194 11.45 -13.24 19.48
N THR A 195 12.59 -13.93 19.58
CA THR A 195 13.93 -13.33 19.47
C THR A 195 14.54 -13.64 18.11
N PHE A 196 15.17 -12.64 17.49
CA PHE A 196 15.89 -12.71 16.24
C PHE A 196 17.39 -12.57 16.45
N ALA A 197 18.21 -13.04 15.49
CA ALA A 197 19.66 -12.97 15.58
C ALA A 197 20.22 -11.55 15.40
N GLY A 198 19.50 -10.69 14.68
CA GLY A 198 19.83 -9.29 14.44
C GLY A 198 18.75 -8.34 14.94
N ALA A 199 19.07 -7.04 15.02
CA ALA A 199 18.07 -6.03 15.34
C ALA A 199 16.99 -6.02 14.26
N ALA A 200 15.73 -6.11 14.70
CA ALA A 200 14.56 -6.36 13.88
C ALA A 200 13.78 -5.07 13.56
N THR A 201 13.23 -5.01 12.39
CA THR A 201 12.13 -4.12 12.01
C THR A 201 10.95 -4.95 11.55
N VAL A 202 9.74 -4.48 11.80
CA VAL A 202 8.50 -5.21 11.45
C VAL A 202 7.71 -4.38 10.46
N GLU A 203 7.26 -5.01 9.40
CA GLU A 203 6.34 -4.47 8.42
C GLU A 203 5.11 -5.37 8.33
N VAL A 204 3.93 -4.77 8.35
CA VAL A 204 2.64 -5.49 8.20
C VAL A 204 1.95 -4.97 6.95
N ASN A 205 1.49 -5.89 6.11
CA ASN A 205 0.67 -5.62 4.94
C ASN A 205 -0.55 -6.56 4.98
N GLY A 206 -1.68 -6.07 5.43
CA GLY A 206 -2.86 -6.89 5.68
C GLY A 206 -2.59 -8.00 6.68
N THR A 207 -2.65 -9.25 6.24
CA THR A 207 -2.36 -10.44 7.06
C THR A 207 -0.91 -10.91 6.99
N ILE A 208 -0.06 -10.21 6.22
CA ILE A 208 1.35 -10.57 6.01
C ILE A 208 2.21 -9.75 6.96
N ALA A 209 3.04 -10.42 7.76
CA ALA A 209 4.03 -9.77 8.61
C ALA A 209 5.44 -10.22 8.22
N ILE A 210 6.30 -9.24 7.93
CA ILE A 210 7.70 -9.47 7.59
C ILE A 210 8.58 -8.84 8.66
N VAL A 211 9.48 -9.63 9.20
CA VAL A 211 10.55 -9.16 10.08
C VAL A 211 11.86 -9.12 9.30
N ARG A 212 12.48 -7.96 9.23
CA ARG A 212 13.80 -7.78 8.64
C ARG A 212 14.81 -7.60 9.76
N ALA A 213 15.79 -8.49 9.83
CA ALA A 213 16.85 -8.45 10.82
C ALA A 213 18.12 -7.82 10.24
N SER A 214 18.91 -7.14 11.10
CA SER A 214 20.14 -6.44 10.69
C SER A 214 21.28 -7.37 10.28
N ASP A 215 21.16 -8.67 10.49
CA ASP A 215 22.07 -9.70 9.97
C ASP A 215 21.82 -10.05 8.47
N GLY A 216 20.83 -9.41 7.85
CA GLY A 216 20.45 -9.60 6.45
C GLY A 216 19.42 -10.71 6.25
N THR A 217 18.90 -11.31 7.31
CA THR A 217 17.81 -12.28 7.21
C THR A 217 16.44 -11.56 7.19
N GLN A 218 15.52 -12.13 6.44
CA GLN A 218 14.12 -11.71 6.43
C GLN A 218 13.24 -12.91 6.76
N HIS A 219 12.22 -12.67 7.56
CA HIS A 219 11.31 -13.68 8.05
C HIS A 219 9.87 -13.28 7.73
N LEU A 220 9.18 -14.13 7.00
CA LEU A 220 7.72 -14.11 6.93
C LEU A 220 7.23 -14.84 8.18
N ILE A 221 6.50 -14.17 9.03
CA ILE A 221 5.97 -14.74 10.25
C ILE A 221 4.44 -14.83 10.21
N ASP A 222 3.91 -15.82 10.88
CA ASP A 222 2.50 -15.84 11.25
C ASP A 222 2.27 -14.80 12.36
N PRO A 223 1.58 -13.69 12.10
CA PRO A 223 1.42 -12.68 13.11
C PRO A 223 0.48 -13.11 14.26
N ASP A 224 -0.28 -14.21 14.12
CA ASP A 224 -1.13 -14.75 15.17
C ASP A 224 -0.36 -15.61 16.16
N THR A 225 0.64 -16.37 15.70
CA THR A 225 1.40 -17.30 16.56
C THR A 225 2.85 -16.86 16.79
N GLY A 226 3.42 -16.02 15.92
CA GLY A 226 4.82 -15.64 15.91
C GLY A 226 5.74 -16.69 15.26
N ASP A 227 5.20 -17.75 14.67
CA ASP A 227 5.98 -18.80 14.03
C ASP A 227 6.54 -18.35 12.68
N ASP A 228 7.71 -18.88 12.30
CA ASP A 228 8.23 -18.70 10.95
C ASP A 228 7.41 -19.49 9.93
N LEU A 229 6.79 -18.78 9.02
CA LEU A 229 6.23 -19.34 7.81
C LEU A 229 7.32 -19.54 6.73
N PHE A 230 8.28 -18.62 6.68
CA PHE A 230 9.42 -18.67 5.77
C PHE A 230 10.55 -17.77 6.28
N GLY A 231 11.81 -18.20 6.12
CA GLY A 231 12.99 -17.42 6.48
C GLY A 231 14.10 -17.57 5.45
N CYS A 232 14.77 -16.45 5.14
CA CYS A 232 15.84 -16.43 4.14
C CYS A 232 16.81 -15.27 4.33
N ALA A 233 17.99 -15.40 3.72
CA ALA A 233 18.88 -14.26 3.41
C ALA A 233 18.53 -13.79 1.97
N CYS A 234 17.38 -13.14 1.80
CA CYS A 234 16.82 -12.71 0.53
C CYS A 234 15.97 -11.45 0.73
N ASP A 235 15.52 -10.83 -0.37
CA ASP A 235 14.56 -9.72 -0.32
C ASP A 235 13.14 -10.26 -0.47
N LEU A 236 12.28 -10.01 0.51
CA LEU A 236 10.85 -10.31 0.46
C LEU A 236 10.10 -9.09 -0.05
N VAL A 237 9.36 -9.27 -1.15
CA VAL A 237 8.50 -8.24 -1.76
C VAL A 237 7.07 -8.72 -1.66
N VAL A 238 6.22 -7.91 -1.03
CA VAL A 238 4.78 -8.20 -0.86
C VAL A 238 4.00 -7.73 -2.07
N TYR A 239 3.04 -8.54 -2.47
CA TYR A 239 2.02 -8.25 -3.48
C TYR A 239 0.64 -8.56 -2.90
N PRO A 240 -0.45 -8.02 -3.44
CA PRO A 240 -1.81 -8.31 -2.94
C PRO A 240 -2.16 -9.81 -2.88
N THR A 241 -1.53 -10.62 -3.74
CA THR A 241 -1.79 -12.06 -3.84
C THR A 241 -0.77 -12.94 -3.13
N GLY A 242 0.27 -12.35 -2.51
CA GLY A 242 1.31 -13.11 -1.80
C GLY A 242 2.69 -12.46 -1.86
N ILE A 243 3.74 -13.25 -1.81
CA ILE A 243 5.11 -12.76 -1.64
C ILE A 243 6.03 -13.31 -2.74
N ALA A 244 6.97 -12.49 -3.18
CA ALA A 244 8.13 -12.91 -3.96
C ALA A 244 9.40 -12.80 -3.11
N ALA A 245 10.15 -13.88 -3.01
CA ALA A 245 11.46 -13.91 -2.37
C ALA A 245 12.56 -13.88 -3.45
N GLN A 246 13.34 -12.79 -3.48
CA GLN A 246 14.42 -12.61 -4.44
C GLN A 246 15.76 -12.91 -3.78
N PHE A 247 16.47 -13.91 -4.30
CA PHE A 247 17.79 -14.32 -3.84
C PHE A 247 18.88 -13.80 -4.78
N SER A 248 19.99 -13.36 -4.17
CA SER A 248 21.20 -12.94 -4.89
C SER A 248 22.39 -13.70 -4.35
N GLU A 249 22.77 -14.80 -5.01
CA GLU A 249 23.87 -15.63 -4.58
C GLU A 249 24.98 -15.66 -5.64
N ARG A 250 26.17 -15.14 -5.31
CA ARG A 250 27.35 -15.15 -6.17
C ARG A 250 27.10 -14.65 -7.60
N GLY A 251 26.22 -13.67 -7.75
CA GLY A 251 25.83 -13.11 -9.06
C GLY A 251 24.73 -13.89 -9.80
N ALA A 252 24.27 -15.01 -9.27
CA ALA A 252 23.06 -15.66 -9.73
C ALA A 252 21.84 -15.09 -9.03
N GLN A 253 20.77 -14.89 -9.78
CA GLN A 253 19.48 -14.44 -9.26
C GLN A 253 18.49 -15.61 -9.31
N ARG A 254 17.60 -15.65 -8.32
CA ARG A 254 16.52 -16.62 -8.24
C ARG A 254 15.33 -15.97 -7.56
N VAL A 255 14.14 -16.27 -8.02
CA VAL A 255 12.88 -15.79 -7.42
C VAL A 255 12.02 -16.99 -7.04
N GLU A 256 11.59 -17.02 -5.79
CA GLU A 256 10.59 -17.97 -5.30
C GLU A 256 9.29 -17.21 -5.02
N PHE A 257 8.14 -17.82 -5.29
CA PHE A 257 6.84 -17.26 -4.96
C PHE A 257 6.22 -18.03 -3.80
N LEU A 258 5.62 -17.28 -2.87
CA LEU A 258 5.05 -17.80 -1.65
C LEU A 258 3.60 -17.26 -1.51
N ARG A 259 2.73 -18.11 -1.00
CA ARG A 259 1.44 -17.67 -0.48
C ARG A 259 1.63 -16.88 0.82
N PRO A 260 0.60 -16.15 1.28
CA PRO A 260 0.65 -15.48 2.58
C PRO A 260 0.96 -16.43 3.76
N ASP A 261 0.61 -17.70 3.64
CA ASP A 261 0.89 -18.75 4.64
C ASP A 261 2.32 -19.33 4.56
N GLY A 262 3.20 -18.74 3.74
CA GLY A 262 4.57 -19.20 3.54
C GLY A 262 4.71 -20.41 2.62
N THR A 263 3.61 -20.97 2.11
CA THR A 263 3.65 -22.10 1.19
C THR A 263 4.30 -21.71 -0.12
N ARG A 264 5.42 -22.35 -0.47
CA ARG A 264 6.11 -22.13 -1.75
C ARG A 264 5.26 -22.64 -2.90
N THR A 265 5.02 -21.78 -3.88
CA THR A 265 4.24 -22.11 -5.10
C THR A 265 5.09 -22.33 -6.31
N SER A 266 6.20 -21.62 -6.47
CA SER A 266 7.16 -21.86 -7.55
C SER A 266 8.58 -21.44 -7.16
N ASP A 267 9.56 -21.96 -7.89
CA ASP A 267 10.98 -21.64 -7.79
C ASP A 267 11.51 -21.40 -9.21
N ASN A 268 11.96 -20.18 -9.47
CA ASN A 268 12.40 -19.74 -10.79
C ASN A 268 13.88 -19.36 -10.75
N ALA A 269 14.73 -20.33 -11.06
CA ALA A 269 16.16 -20.10 -11.18
C ALA A 269 16.50 -19.16 -12.35
N LYS A 270 17.54 -18.35 -12.19
CA LYS A 270 18.02 -17.39 -13.20
C LYS A 270 16.98 -16.36 -13.62
N GLN A 271 16.11 -15.99 -12.69
CA GLN A 271 15.15 -14.88 -12.86
C GLN A 271 15.33 -13.85 -11.77
N GLN A 272 14.93 -12.63 -12.08
CA GLN A 272 14.89 -11.50 -11.15
C GLN A 272 13.57 -10.77 -11.29
N LEU A 273 13.15 -10.10 -10.23
CA LEU A 273 11.98 -9.22 -10.26
C LEU A 273 12.26 -8.00 -11.12
N VAL A 274 11.27 -7.60 -11.89
CA VAL A 274 11.25 -6.31 -12.57
C VAL A 274 10.72 -5.28 -11.57
N PRO A 275 11.48 -4.23 -11.24
CA PRO A 275 11.03 -3.23 -10.28
C PRO A 275 9.86 -2.41 -10.82
N GLY A 276 8.95 -2.06 -9.91
CA GLY A 276 7.79 -1.20 -10.17
C GLY A 276 6.65 -1.52 -9.22
N PRO A 277 5.82 -0.53 -8.90
CA PRO A 277 4.62 -0.75 -8.09
C PRO A 277 3.57 -1.47 -8.95
N SER A 278 3.32 -2.73 -8.66
CA SER A 278 2.37 -3.54 -9.42
C SER A 278 1.63 -4.54 -8.55
N THR A 279 0.45 -4.92 -8.99
CA THR A 279 -0.40 -5.88 -8.27
C THR A 279 0.09 -7.32 -8.35
N LEU A 280 0.94 -7.63 -9.33
CA LEU A 280 1.54 -8.94 -9.50
C LEU A 280 3.04 -8.83 -9.80
N PRO A 281 3.86 -9.78 -9.37
CA PRO A 281 5.27 -9.83 -9.72
C PRO A 281 5.49 -10.11 -11.20
N ILE A 282 6.31 -9.28 -11.81
CA ILE A 282 6.87 -9.50 -13.15
C ILE A 282 8.33 -9.93 -12.98
N THR A 283 8.72 -10.97 -13.66
CA THR A 283 10.10 -11.43 -13.69
C THR A 283 10.72 -11.32 -15.09
N THR A 284 12.03 -11.24 -15.11
CA THR A 284 12.83 -11.35 -16.34
C THR A 284 14.02 -12.25 -16.08
N GLY A 285 14.62 -12.80 -17.13
CA GLY A 285 15.83 -13.60 -16.99
C GLY A 285 16.96 -12.78 -16.34
N ALA A 286 17.73 -13.40 -15.46
CA ALA A 286 18.85 -12.79 -14.75
C ALA A 286 20.20 -13.28 -15.27
N GLY A 287 21.16 -12.39 -15.36
CA GLY A 287 22.56 -12.71 -15.68
C GLY A 287 23.24 -11.70 -16.59
N SER A 288 24.56 -11.86 -16.74
CA SER A 288 25.39 -10.98 -17.57
C SER A 288 25.00 -10.99 -19.05
N GLU A 289 24.33 -12.02 -19.49
CA GLU A 289 23.84 -12.15 -20.88
C GLU A 289 22.75 -11.11 -21.20
N GLN A 290 21.99 -10.65 -20.21
CA GLN A 290 20.94 -9.65 -20.41
C GLN A 290 21.47 -8.27 -20.77
N ILE A 291 22.68 -7.91 -20.32
CA ILE A 291 23.27 -6.59 -20.62
C ILE A 291 23.48 -6.42 -22.12
N PHE A 292 23.65 -7.51 -22.85
CA PHE A 292 23.91 -7.54 -24.29
C PHE A 292 22.73 -8.03 -25.13
N GLN A 293 21.68 -8.55 -24.49
CA GLN A 293 20.48 -8.98 -25.19
C GLN A 293 19.56 -7.80 -25.45
N THR A 294 19.13 -7.66 -26.67
CA THR A 294 18.10 -6.72 -27.09
C THR A 294 16.70 -7.28 -26.93
N GLN A 295 16.59 -8.56 -26.60
CA GLN A 295 15.34 -9.27 -26.29
C GLN A 295 15.42 -9.85 -24.89
N GLY A 296 14.43 -9.52 -24.05
CA GLY A 296 14.22 -10.13 -22.74
C GLY A 296 12.97 -11.02 -22.74
N THR A 297 13.00 -12.08 -21.97
CA THR A 297 11.79 -12.85 -21.69
C THR A 297 11.23 -12.40 -20.36
N TYR A 298 9.98 -11.97 -20.38
CA TYR A 298 9.25 -11.49 -19.21
C TYR A 298 8.11 -12.43 -18.90
N ALA A 299 7.80 -12.60 -17.63
CA ALA A 299 6.71 -13.46 -17.20
C ALA A 299 5.99 -12.86 -15.98
N ALA A 300 4.68 -12.99 -15.93
CA ALA A 300 3.90 -12.69 -14.75
C ALA A 300 3.59 -13.97 -13.97
N PHE A 301 3.58 -13.82 -12.67
CA PHE A 301 3.22 -14.90 -11.74
C PHE A 301 2.17 -14.38 -10.76
N ASP A 302 1.22 -15.25 -10.42
CA ASP A 302 0.39 -15.08 -9.26
C ASP A 302 1.00 -15.91 -8.12
N PRO A 303 1.45 -15.30 -7.01
CA PRO A 303 2.01 -16.03 -5.88
C PRO A 303 1.09 -17.10 -5.31
N GLN A 304 -0.22 -17.01 -5.48
CA GLN A 304 -1.18 -18.03 -5.05
C GLN A 304 -1.20 -19.27 -5.96
N GLN A 305 -0.76 -19.13 -7.20
CA GLN A 305 -0.82 -20.20 -8.19
C GLN A 305 0.54 -20.89 -8.36
N LYS A 306 0.52 -22.17 -8.76
CA LYS A 306 1.74 -22.94 -9.04
C LYS A 306 2.31 -22.67 -10.43
N THR A 307 1.55 -21.99 -11.28
CA THR A 307 1.89 -21.81 -12.69
C THR A 307 2.06 -20.33 -13.02
N ARG A 308 2.96 -20.08 -13.94
CA ARG A 308 3.10 -18.78 -14.59
C ARG A 308 1.82 -18.42 -15.34
N LEU A 309 1.34 -17.18 -15.19
CA LEU A 309 0.16 -16.70 -15.89
C LEU A 309 0.42 -16.57 -17.40
N TRP A 310 1.49 -15.87 -17.74
CA TRP A 310 1.94 -15.70 -19.12
C TRP A 310 3.45 -15.51 -19.21
N GLN A 311 3.95 -15.62 -20.43
CA GLN A 311 5.33 -15.29 -20.77
C GLN A 311 5.37 -14.61 -22.13
N VAL A 312 6.09 -13.51 -22.21
CA VAL A 312 6.31 -12.72 -23.43
C VAL A 312 7.82 -12.56 -23.62
N THR A 313 8.30 -12.81 -24.82
CA THR A 313 9.62 -12.35 -25.25
C THR A 313 9.43 -10.96 -25.86
N ASP A 314 10.23 -9.97 -25.47
CA ASP A 314 10.13 -8.61 -26.01
C ASP A 314 10.17 -8.66 -27.55
N PRO A 315 9.04 -8.43 -28.22
CA PRO A 315 8.91 -8.62 -29.67
C PRO A 315 9.63 -7.54 -30.47
N GLU A 316 9.95 -6.43 -29.81
CA GLU A 316 10.46 -5.22 -30.48
C GLU A 316 11.95 -5.03 -30.28
N LEU A 317 12.65 -5.98 -29.65
CA LEU A 317 14.08 -5.90 -29.37
C LEU A 317 14.46 -4.61 -28.62
N SER A 318 13.63 -4.21 -27.66
CA SER A 318 13.83 -2.99 -26.90
C SER A 318 15.04 -3.10 -25.98
N LYS A 319 15.77 -2.01 -25.84
CA LYS A 319 16.81 -1.84 -24.81
C LYS A 319 16.22 -1.45 -23.45
N VAL A 320 14.98 -1.02 -23.44
CA VAL A 320 14.24 -0.61 -22.26
C VAL A 320 13.33 -1.74 -21.86
N GLY A 321 13.52 -2.25 -20.63
CA GLY A 321 12.76 -3.37 -20.11
C GLY A 321 11.27 -3.07 -19.89
N ALA A 322 10.56 -4.12 -19.49
CA ALA A 322 9.18 -4.01 -19.04
C ALA A 322 9.06 -3.05 -17.86
N ARG A 323 7.94 -2.34 -17.78
CA ARG A 323 7.64 -1.42 -16.67
C ARG A 323 6.27 -1.76 -16.08
N PRO A 324 6.24 -2.50 -14.97
CA PRO A 324 5.02 -2.78 -14.22
C PRO A 324 4.52 -1.50 -13.55
N CYS A 325 3.19 -1.30 -13.58
CA CYS A 325 2.54 -0.16 -12.93
C CYS A 325 1.07 -0.49 -12.64
N GLY A 326 0.70 -0.64 -11.36
CA GLY A 326 -0.62 -1.05 -10.97
C GLY A 326 -1.01 -2.42 -11.56
N SER A 327 -2.17 -2.50 -12.19
CA SER A 327 -2.65 -3.69 -12.87
C SER A 327 -2.16 -3.82 -14.34
N THR A 328 -1.12 -3.06 -14.71
CA THR A 328 -0.59 -3.05 -16.08
C THR A 328 0.90 -3.31 -16.13
N VAL A 329 1.37 -3.73 -17.29
CA VAL A 329 2.79 -3.76 -17.63
C VAL A 329 2.99 -3.19 -19.03
N SER A 330 4.01 -2.35 -19.21
CA SER A 330 4.27 -1.77 -20.52
C SER A 330 5.62 -2.20 -21.09
N PHE A 331 5.66 -2.41 -22.40
CA PHE A 331 6.84 -2.80 -23.19
C PHE A 331 7.14 -1.76 -24.26
N ALA A 332 8.38 -1.30 -24.33
CA ALA A 332 8.82 -0.37 -25.36
C ALA A 332 8.85 -1.05 -26.74
N ARG A 333 8.54 -0.28 -27.78
CA ARG A 333 8.54 -0.70 -29.18
C ARG A 333 9.67 0.00 -29.95
N LYS A 334 9.96 -0.50 -31.14
CA LYS A 334 11.00 0.07 -32.02
C LYS A 334 10.76 1.52 -32.41
N ASP A 335 9.50 1.92 -32.52
CA ASP A 335 9.10 3.30 -32.85
C ASP A 335 9.17 4.25 -31.65
N GLY A 336 9.52 3.73 -30.46
CA GLY A 336 9.62 4.48 -29.21
C GLY A 336 8.32 4.61 -28.43
N THR A 337 7.20 4.09 -28.95
CA THR A 337 5.95 3.95 -28.20
C THR A 337 6.04 2.78 -27.21
N ARG A 338 5.08 2.62 -26.31
CA ARG A 338 5.00 1.46 -25.42
C ARG A 338 3.63 0.82 -25.52
N SER A 339 3.60 -0.49 -25.75
CA SER A 339 2.36 -1.27 -25.61
C SER A 339 2.06 -1.49 -24.14
N VAL A 340 0.83 -1.22 -23.72
CA VAL A 340 0.32 -1.48 -22.36
C VAL A 340 -0.50 -2.76 -22.39
N LEU A 341 -0.13 -3.70 -21.53
CA LEU A 341 -0.80 -4.99 -21.38
C LEU A 341 -1.43 -5.10 -20.00
N ASP A 342 -2.53 -5.81 -19.91
CA ASP A 342 -3.09 -6.27 -18.64
C ASP A 342 -2.10 -7.21 -17.93
N ILE A 343 -1.86 -6.99 -16.64
CA ILE A 343 -0.84 -7.75 -15.90
C ILE A 343 -1.24 -9.21 -15.64
N VAL A 344 -2.54 -9.52 -15.69
CA VAL A 344 -3.06 -10.89 -15.46
C VAL A 344 -3.14 -11.69 -16.75
N SER A 345 -3.72 -11.10 -17.81
CA SER A 345 -4.01 -11.82 -19.07
C SER A 345 -2.97 -11.62 -20.17
N ALA A 346 -2.13 -10.58 -20.06
CA ALA A 346 -1.28 -10.05 -21.14
C ALA A 346 -2.05 -9.52 -22.36
N ASP A 347 -3.36 -9.31 -22.25
CA ASP A 347 -4.12 -8.68 -23.33
C ASP A 347 -3.69 -7.22 -23.50
N LYS A 348 -3.59 -6.79 -24.75
CA LYS A 348 -3.25 -5.41 -25.06
C LYS A 348 -4.42 -4.49 -24.69
N LEU A 349 -4.17 -3.59 -23.74
CA LEU A 349 -5.13 -2.57 -23.29
C LEU A 349 -5.01 -1.27 -24.09
N GLY A 350 -3.80 -0.94 -24.57
CA GLY A 350 -3.57 0.29 -25.26
C GLY A 350 -2.09 0.57 -25.50
N GLU A 351 -1.76 1.88 -25.65
CA GLU A 351 -0.40 2.32 -25.91
C GLU A 351 -0.09 3.60 -25.13
N LEU A 352 1.19 3.80 -24.81
CA LEU A 352 1.72 5.07 -24.36
C LEU A 352 2.45 5.74 -25.53
N PRO A 353 2.49 7.09 -25.56
CA PRO A 353 3.12 7.83 -26.65
C PRO A 353 4.62 7.56 -26.68
N ARG A 354 5.26 8.04 -27.75
CA ARG A 354 6.69 7.94 -27.89
C ARG A 354 7.39 8.67 -26.75
N SER A 355 8.35 7.97 -26.13
CA SER A 355 9.25 8.54 -25.15
C SER A 355 10.15 9.60 -25.81
N ASP A 356 10.22 10.80 -25.23
CA ASP A 356 11.15 11.83 -25.68
C ASP A 356 12.45 11.76 -24.88
N ALA A 357 13.49 11.19 -25.47
CA ALA A 357 14.79 11.07 -24.82
C ALA A 357 15.48 12.42 -24.54
N MET A 358 15.05 13.49 -25.22
CA MET A 358 15.62 14.84 -25.05
C MET A 358 14.89 15.65 -23.98
N ASP A 359 13.65 15.30 -23.66
CA ASP A 359 12.88 15.89 -22.58
C ASP A 359 12.74 14.90 -21.41
N PRO A 360 13.48 15.08 -20.32
CA PRO A 360 13.38 14.19 -19.16
C PRO A 360 11.97 14.10 -18.56
N SER A 361 11.13 15.12 -18.72
CA SER A 361 9.76 15.15 -18.20
C SER A 361 8.77 14.33 -19.05
N ALA A 362 9.11 14.08 -20.30
CA ALA A 362 8.35 13.27 -21.27
C ALA A 362 9.04 11.92 -21.58
N ASN A 363 10.17 11.64 -20.95
CA ASN A 363 10.89 10.39 -21.17
C ASN A 363 10.33 9.27 -20.28
N ILE A 364 9.27 8.63 -20.74
CA ILE A 364 8.60 7.52 -20.03
C ILE A 364 9.58 6.40 -19.63
N ASP A 365 10.68 6.25 -20.36
CA ASP A 365 11.65 5.17 -20.11
C ASP A 365 12.47 5.37 -18.83
N ILE A 366 12.56 6.60 -18.33
CA ILE A 366 13.28 6.94 -17.07
C ILE A 366 12.38 7.40 -15.95
N LEU A 367 11.14 7.83 -16.24
CA LEU A 367 10.19 8.26 -15.21
C LEU A 367 9.78 7.09 -14.31
N GLY A 368 9.61 7.33 -13.01
CA GLY A 368 9.06 6.35 -12.08
C GLY A 368 7.55 6.21 -12.25
N CYS A 369 7.02 4.99 -12.28
CA CYS A 369 5.59 4.80 -12.11
C CYS A 369 5.20 5.24 -10.69
N ILE A 370 4.17 6.08 -10.57
CA ILE A 370 3.53 6.43 -9.31
C ILE A 370 2.37 5.46 -9.07
N GLY A 371 1.56 5.21 -10.09
CA GLY A 371 0.46 4.27 -10.04
C GLY A 371 -0.43 4.32 -11.28
N GLN A 372 -1.42 3.43 -11.30
CA GLN A 372 -2.39 3.30 -12.37
C GLN A 372 -3.80 3.24 -11.80
N GLY A 373 -4.75 3.96 -12.38
CA GLY A 373 -6.17 3.94 -12.03
C GLY A 373 -7.06 4.06 -13.26
N GLY A 374 -7.94 3.09 -13.48
CA GLY A 374 -8.71 2.99 -14.73
C GLY A 374 -7.79 2.87 -15.94
N ASN A 375 -7.95 3.75 -16.92
CA ASN A 375 -7.10 3.84 -18.13
C ASN A 375 -5.96 4.84 -18.01
N ILE A 376 -5.70 5.39 -16.82
CA ILE A 376 -4.66 6.39 -16.58
C ILE A 376 -3.48 5.76 -15.87
N ILE A 377 -2.27 6.00 -16.40
CA ILE A 377 -1.00 5.71 -15.71
C ILE A 377 -0.33 7.04 -15.39
N VAL A 378 0.07 7.23 -14.14
CA VAL A 378 0.78 8.42 -13.67
C VAL A 378 2.25 8.08 -13.49
N PHE A 379 3.10 8.85 -14.14
CA PHE A 379 4.55 8.81 -13.95
C PHE A 379 5.01 10.07 -13.23
N GLY A 380 6.09 9.93 -12.47
CA GLY A 380 6.67 11.04 -11.72
C GLY A 380 8.17 11.15 -11.86
N ALA A 381 8.63 12.39 -11.87
CA ALA A 381 10.01 12.80 -11.65
C ALA A 381 10.03 13.85 -10.53
N ASN A 382 11.23 14.29 -10.12
CA ASN A 382 11.40 15.27 -9.03
C ASN A 382 10.75 16.65 -9.28
N SER A 383 10.30 16.92 -10.50
CA SER A 383 9.76 18.23 -10.87
C SER A 383 8.39 18.19 -11.53
N GLN A 384 7.90 16.99 -11.89
CA GLN A 384 6.66 16.89 -12.66
C GLN A 384 5.99 15.54 -12.48
N LEU A 385 4.64 15.55 -12.41
CA LEU A 385 3.77 14.41 -12.65
C LEU A 385 3.22 14.49 -14.06
N THR A 386 3.21 13.37 -14.78
CA THR A 386 2.61 13.27 -16.10
C THR A 386 1.70 12.03 -16.13
N ALA A 387 0.46 12.25 -16.47
CA ALA A 387 -0.54 11.19 -16.64
C ALA A 387 -0.78 10.93 -18.12
N TYR A 388 -0.87 9.66 -18.45
CA TYR A 388 -1.16 9.18 -19.80
C TYR A 388 -2.43 8.33 -19.78
N ASP A 389 -3.32 8.63 -20.72
CA ASP A 389 -4.43 7.74 -21.04
C ASP A 389 -3.93 6.71 -22.08
N PHE A 390 -3.76 5.47 -21.67
CA PHE A 390 -3.25 4.44 -22.56
C PHE A 390 -4.27 3.97 -23.60
N THR A 391 -5.57 4.29 -23.46
CA THR A 391 -6.59 3.96 -24.44
C THR A 391 -6.49 4.89 -25.65
N SER A 392 -6.29 6.18 -25.40
CA SER A 392 -6.09 7.19 -26.46
C SER A 392 -4.63 7.33 -26.91
N GLY A 393 -3.69 6.85 -26.08
CA GLY A 393 -2.26 7.03 -26.31
C GLY A 393 -1.78 8.46 -26.10
N ALA A 394 -2.52 9.30 -25.39
CA ALA A 394 -2.24 10.71 -25.21
C ALA A 394 -1.89 11.09 -23.78
N VAL A 395 -1.23 12.23 -23.61
CA VAL A 395 -1.09 12.87 -22.30
C VAL A 395 -2.47 13.34 -21.84
N ALA A 396 -2.93 12.83 -20.70
CA ALA A 396 -4.18 13.28 -20.09
C ALA A 396 -4.00 14.61 -19.36
N TRP A 397 -2.91 14.73 -18.58
CA TRP A 397 -2.55 15.95 -17.86
C TRP A 397 -1.08 15.94 -17.45
N GLN A 398 -0.59 17.13 -17.09
CA GLN A 398 0.73 17.34 -16.50
C GLN A 398 0.63 18.33 -15.35
N ARG A 399 1.36 18.09 -14.27
CA ARG A 399 1.42 18.94 -13.08
C ARG A 399 2.86 19.14 -12.63
N SER A 400 3.27 20.39 -12.45
CA SER A 400 4.57 20.71 -11.85
C SER A 400 4.55 20.42 -10.35
N VAL A 401 5.61 19.75 -9.85
CA VAL A 401 5.78 19.35 -8.44
C VAL A 401 7.24 19.59 -8.02
N VAL A 402 7.70 20.83 -8.15
CA VAL A 402 9.12 21.20 -7.95
C VAL A 402 9.59 20.81 -6.54
N GLY A 403 10.50 19.83 -6.47
CA GLY A 403 11.00 19.30 -5.19
C GLY A 403 10.05 18.33 -4.48
N GLY A 404 8.85 18.11 -5.02
CA GLY A 404 7.86 17.21 -4.45
C GLY A 404 8.20 15.74 -4.68
N ARG A 405 7.92 14.91 -3.67
CA ARG A 405 8.03 13.45 -3.75
C ARG A 405 6.64 12.84 -3.66
N PRO A 406 6.07 12.38 -4.78
CA PRO A 406 4.77 11.75 -4.76
C PRO A 406 4.83 10.35 -4.13
N THR A 407 3.81 10.03 -3.37
CA THR A 407 3.55 8.68 -2.84
C THR A 407 2.07 8.39 -3.02
N VAL A 408 1.70 7.11 -2.95
CA VAL A 408 0.30 6.69 -2.98
C VAL A 408 -0.12 6.31 -1.56
N VAL A 409 -1.28 6.80 -1.13
CA VAL A 409 -1.91 6.45 0.15
C VAL A 409 -3.41 6.36 -0.09
N ASP A 410 -4.03 5.23 0.21
CA ASP A 410 -5.46 4.95 -0.04
C ASP A 410 -5.88 5.23 -1.50
N GLY A 411 -4.97 4.97 -2.44
CA GLY A 411 -5.17 5.27 -3.85
C GLY A 411 -5.11 6.77 -4.21
N TYR A 412 -4.81 7.64 -3.27
CA TYR A 412 -4.60 9.07 -3.51
C TYR A 412 -3.11 9.37 -3.75
N ILE A 413 -2.85 10.36 -4.60
CA ILE A 413 -1.51 10.93 -4.74
C ILE A 413 -1.28 11.90 -3.59
N VAL A 414 -0.27 11.63 -2.78
CA VAL A 414 0.17 12.50 -1.69
C VAL A 414 1.53 13.07 -2.03
N LEU A 415 1.63 14.39 -2.09
CA LEU A 415 2.88 15.11 -2.33
C LEU A 415 3.55 15.50 -1.02
N LYS A 416 4.85 15.31 -0.98
CA LYS A 416 5.73 15.73 0.12
C LYS A 416 6.71 16.76 -0.42
N GLU A 417 6.58 18.01 0.04
CA GLU A 417 7.44 19.12 -0.37
C GLU A 417 8.05 19.79 0.88
N GLY A 418 9.28 19.43 1.21
CA GLY A 418 9.92 19.91 2.43
C GLY A 418 9.11 19.52 3.67
N THR A 419 8.56 20.50 4.39
CA THR A 419 7.70 20.32 5.58
C THR A 419 6.22 20.18 5.25
N THR A 420 5.84 20.30 3.98
CA THR A 420 4.44 20.31 3.55
C THR A 420 4.02 18.93 3.05
N LEU A 421 2.84 18.50 3.43
CA LEU A 421 2.15 17.33 2.94
C LEU A 421 0.84 17.77 2.29
N SER A 422 0.64 17.44 1.01
CA SER A 422 -0.58 17.79 0.27
C SER A 422 -1.26 16.54 -0.28
N LEU A 423 -2.59 16.50 -0.19
CA LEU A 423 -3.41 15.49 -0.83
C LEU A 423 -3.91 16.01 -2.17
N LEU A 424 -3.59 15.29 -3.24
CA LEU A 424 -4.13 15.53 -4.57
C LEU A 424 -5.32 14.61 -4.80
N ALA A 425 -6.51 15.18 -4.92
CA ALA A 425 -7.72 14.43 -5.19
C ALA A 425 -8.02 14.36 -6.69
N PRO A 426 -8.63 13.26 -7.19
CA PRO A 426 -9.21 13.24 -8.52
C PRO A 426 -10.26 14.35 -8.66
N SER A 427 -10.29 15.02 -9.80
CA SER A 427 -11.23 16.09 -10.15
C SER A 427 -12.36 15.55 -11.03
#